data_0033a3cd8c0d355695373b9f796c2fd1
#
_entry.id   0033a3cd8c0d355695373b9f796c2fd1
#
_cell.length_a   1.000
_cell.length_b   1.000
_cell.length_c   1.000
_cell.angle_alpha   90.00
_cell.angle_beta   90.00
_cell.angle_gamma   90.00
#
_symmetry.space_group_name_H-M   'P 1'
#
loop_
_entity.id
_entity.type
_entity.pdbx_description
1 polymer ?
#
loop_
_entity_poly.entity_id
_entity_poly.type
_entity_poly.pdbx_seq_one_letter_code
_entity_poly.pdbx_strand_id
1 'polypeptide(L)'
;MLQYRTDLAMEAHELLCAQSGAAIPGAECRTVFRRGCSVTSVHIETEGAAQRLGKPCGRYITLDLSALQKNSGELLARASRAVAAELRLLLGEHTRGVLVAGLGNAGMTPDAIGPKSAEHVLVTRHLQQEDGFSSLCPVSVLTPGVLGQTGIEAMETLRGAVRAVQPDAVIAIDALASRSLARLCTSVQLSDTGIVPGSGVGNHRCPLSRDTLGVPVYAIGVPTVVDAATLTLDVLEEAGKSDVDPAALRGHETVMVTTRDIDAQIRELARIVGYGIDLALQPLSFAEVSALLG
;
A
#
# COMPACT_ATOMS: atom_id res chain seq x y z
N MET A 1 -8.25 -0.85 -25.50
CA MET A 1 -8.47 0.42 -24.79
C MET A 1 -7.24 0.65 -23.94
N LEU A 2 -6.41 1.65 -24.23
CA LEU A 2 -5.33 2.02 -23.31
C LEU A 2 -6.00 2.63 -22.10
N GLN A 3 -5.98 1.91 -21.03
CA GLN A 3 -6.44 2.41 -19.76
C GLN A 3 -5.22 2.95 -19.01
N TYR A 4 -5.36 4.10 -18.39
CA TYR A 4 -4.42 4.59 -17.41
C TYR A 4 -4.14 3.50 -16.39
N ARG A 5 -2.87 3.21 -16.16
CA ARG A 5 -2.49 2.23 -15.11
C ARG A 5 -2.46 2.90 -13.78
N THR A 6 -3.17 2.34 -12.82
CA THR A 6 -3.10 2.76 -11.42
C THR A 6 -3.50 1.63 -10.48
N ASP A 7 -2.76 1.50 -9.38
CA ASP A 7 -3.11 0.64 -8.27
C ASP A 7 -3.96 1.36 -7.22
N LEU A 8 -4.07 2.70 -7.29
CA LEU A 8 -4.85 3.48 -6.35
C LEU A 8 -6.34 3.44 -6.70
N ALA A 9 -7.16 2.96 -5.75
CA ALA A 9 -8.60 2.86 -5.94
C ALA A 9 -9.27 4.24 -6.12
N MET A 10 -8.74 5.28 -5.46
CA MET A 10 -9.22 6.64 -5.64
C MET A 10 -9.01 7.14 -7.08
N GLU A 11 -7.86 6.86 -7.70
CA GLU A 11 -7.58 7.26 -9.08
C GLU A 11 -8.47 6.50 -10.08
N ALA A 12 -8.64 5.20 -9.86
CA ALA A 12 -9.57 4.41 -10.68
C ALA A 12 -11.00 4.96 -10.61
N HIS A 13 -11.44 5.37 -9.41
CA HIS A 13 -12.74 5.99 -9.20
C HIS A 13 -12.83 7.37 -9.88
N GLU A 14 -11.82 8.23 -9.73
CA GLU A 14 -11.75 9.54 -10.37
C GLU A 14 -11.85 9.44 -11.91
N LEU A 15 -11.07 8.50 -12.49
CA LEU A 15 -11.07 8.26 -13.95
C LEU A 15 -12.44 7.84 -14.46
N LEU A 16 -13.09 6.88 -13.80
CA LEU A 16 -14.41 6.40 -14.21
C LEU A 16 -15.50 7.47 -14.06
N CYS A 17 -15.46 8.25 -13.00
CA CYS A 17 -16.39 9.37 -12.80
C CYS A 17 -16.20 10.45 -13.88
N ALA A 18 -14.95 10.78 -14.23
CA ALA A 18 -14.64 11.73 -15.29
C ALA A 18 -15.14 11.24 -16.68
N GLN A 19 -14.97 9.94 -16.98
CA GLN A 19 -15.42 9.35 -18.24
C GLN A 19 -16.94 9.21 -18.34
N SER A 20 -17.61 8.87 -17.23
CA SER A 20 -19.07 8.62 -17.24
C SER A 20 -19.91 9.87 -16.95
N GLY A 21 -19.30 10.93 -16.42
CA GLY A 21 -20.01 12.13 -15.94
C GLY A 21 -20.96 11.86 -14.75
N ALA A 22 -20.89 10.69 -14.13
CA ALA A 22 -21.82 10.26 -13.09
C ALA A 22 -21.11 9.44 -11.99
N ALA A 23 -21.75 9.36 -10.82
CA ALA A 23 -21.33 8.48 -9.75
C ALA A 23 -21.35 7.01 -10.19
N ILE A 24 -20.49 6.19 -9.58
CA ILE A 24 -20.40 4.75 -9.85
C ILE A 24 -21.37 4.02 -8.91
N PRO A 25 -22.46 3.43 -9.42
CA PRO A 25 -23.37 2.66 -8.58
C PRO A 25 -22.64 1.50 -7.88
N GLY A 26 -22.79 1.40 -6.57
CA GLY A 26 -22.13 0.37 -5.76
C GLY A 26 -20.68 0.66 -5.40
N ALA A 27 -20.21 1.90 -5.60
CA ALA A 27 -18.96 2.41 -5.06
C ALA A 27 -19.17 3.80 -4.47
N GLU A 28 -18.80 3.98 -3.20
CA GLU A 28 -18.83 5.27 -2.51
C GLU A 28 -17.40 5.81 -2.37
N CYS A 29 -17.20 7.08 -2.69
CA CYS A 29 -15.93 7.79 -2.49
C CYS A 29 -16.15 9.01 -1.61
N ARG A 30 -15.38 9.11 -0.53
CA ARG A 30 -15.46 10.22 0.42
C ARG A 30 -14.07 10.70 0.81
N THR A 31 -13.85 12.00 0.75
CA THR A 31 -12.61 12.63 1.20
C THR A 31 -12.87 13.48 2.43
N VAL A 32 -12.03 13.34 3.44
CA VAL A 32 -12.04 14.13 4.68
C VAL A 32 -10.62 14.56 5.03
N PHE A 33 -10.48 15.74 5.64
CA PHE A 33 -9.21 16.17 6.18
C PHE A 33 -9.15 15.85 7.67
N ARG A 34 -8.20 15.01 8.07
CA ARG A 34 -8.00 14.62 9.47
C ARG A 34 -6.56 14.26 9.78
N ARG A 35 -6.11 14.46 10.99
CA ARG A 35 -4.73 14.20 11.45
C ARG A 35 -3.66 14.90 10.61
N GLY A 36 -4.03 16.02 9.96
CA GLY A 36 -3.10 16.83 9.16
C GLY A 36 -2.87 16.32 7.74
N CYS A 37 -3.65 15.35 7.28
CA CYS A 37 -3.62 14.86 5.90
C CYS A 37 -5.03 14.70 5.32
N SER A 38 -5.13 14.68 4.01
CA SER A 38 -6.34 14.32 3.30
C SER A 38 -6.48 12.79 3.29
N VAL A 39 -7.63 12.29 3.69
CA VAL A 39 -7.94 10.85 3.72
C VAL A 39 -9.12 10.60 2.80
N THR A 40 -8.88 9.88 1.70
CA THR A 40 -9.90 9.48 0.74
C THR A 40 -10.23 8.01 0.94
N SER A 41 -11.49 7.73 1.22
CA SER A 41 -12.02 6.37 1.36
C SER A 41 -12.85 6.02 0.13
N VAL A 42 -12.52 4.90 -0.53
CA VAL A 42 -13.34 4.29 -1.58
C VAL A 42 -13.86 2.96 -1.03
N HIS A 43 -15.18 2.82 -0.97
CA HIS A 43 -15.85 1.58 -0.58
C HIS A 43 -16.54 0.98 -1.80
N ILE A 44 -16.11 -0.20 -2.20
CA ILE A 44 -16.65 -0.95 -3.34
C ILE A 44 -17.56 -2.04 -2.78
N GLU A 45 -18.86 -1.90 -3.00
CA GLU A 45 -19.88 -2.74 -2.37
C GLU A 45 -20.40 -3.84 -3.29
N THR A 46 -20.36 -3.61 -4.61
CA THR A 46 -20.96 -4.52 -5.58
C THR A 46 -19.95 -5.06 -6.59
N GLU A 47 -20.15 -6.29 -7.04
CA GLU A 47 -19.33 -6.92 -8.09
C GLU A 47 -19.35 -6.12 -9.41
N GLY A 48 -20.46 -5.46 -9.72
CA GLY A 48 -20.55 -4.58 -10.90
C GLY A 48 -19.63 -3.37 -10.80
N ALA A 49 -19.50 -2.77 -9.61
CA ALA A 49 -18.55 -1.70 -9.35
C ALA A 49 -17.11 -2.23 -9.33
N ALA A 50 -16.89 -3.41 -8.73
CA ALA A 50 -15.60 -4.07 -8.68
C ALA A 50 -15.03 -4.33 -10.09
N GLN A 51 -15.83 -4.87 -10.99
CA GLN A 51 -15.44 -5.12 -12.39
C GLN A 51 -15.12 -3.81 -13.12
N ARG A 52 -15.90 -2.76 -12.94
CA ARG A 52 -15.67 -1.45 -13.57
C ARG A 52 -14.41 -0.77 -13.07
N LEU A 53 -14.14 -0.86 -11.77
CA LEU A 53 -12.95 -0.28 -11.12
C LEU A 53 -11.70 -1.14 -11.28
N GLY A 54 -11.85 -2.41 -11.67
CA GLY A 54 -10.74 -3.37 -11.71
C GLY A 54 -10.15 -3.66 -10.33
N LYS A 55 -10.97 -3.55 -9.26
CA LYS A 55 -10.59 -3.73 -7.87
C LYS A 55 -11.60 -4.59 -7.14
N PRO A 56 -11.20 -5.51 -6.26
CA PRO A 56 -12.13 -6.30 -5.44
C PRO A 56 -13.08 -5.45 -4.59
N CYS A 57 -14.24 -6.01 -4.25
CA CYS A 57 -15.13 -5.43 -3.24
C CYS A 57 -14.42 -5.29 -1.90
N GLY A 58 -14.59 -4.15 -1.23
CA GLY A 58 -14.00 -3.83 0.06
C GLY A 58 -13.63 -2.36 0.22
N ARG A 59 -12.83 -2.06 1.21
CA ARG A 59 -12.47 -0.69 1.59
C ARG A 59 -11.03 -0.38 1.17
N TYR A 60 -10.86 0.79 0.57
CA TYR A 60 -9.58 1.37 0.19
C TYR A 60 -9.47 2.75 0.79
N ILE A 61 -8.44 2.99 1.59
CA ILE A 61 -8.21 4.25 2.31
C ILE A 61 -6.87 4.81 1.86
N THR A 62 -6.89 5.94 1.17
CA THR A 62 -5.67 6.63 0.71
C THR A 62 -5.42 7.86 1.57
N LEU A 63 -4.26 7.90 2.23
CA LEU A 63 -3.76 9.05 2.96
C LEU A 63 -2.83 9.85 2.04
N ASP A 64 -3.10 11.12 1.85
CA ASP A 64 -2.20 12.07 1.18
C ASP A 64 -1.36 12.78 2.24
N LEU A 65 -0.07 12.48 2.27
CA LEU A 65 0.91 12.99 3.23
C LEU A 65 1.58 14.29 2.80
N SER A 66 1.28 14.81 1.60
CA SER A 66 1.93 15.98 1.01
C SER A 66 1.87 17.22 1.91
N ALA A 67 0.77 17.42 2.64
CA ALA A 67 0.63 18.53 3.59
C ALA A 67 1.56 18.37 4.81
N LEU A 68 1.84 17.14 5.23
CA LEU A 68 2.74 16.84 6.35
C LEU A 68 4.20 16.98 5.93
N GLN A 69 4.55 16.62 4.70
CA GLN A 69 5.92 16.72 4.16
C GLN A 69 6.45 18.14 4.13
N LYS A 70 5.57 19.15 4.00
CA LYS A 70 5.92 20.57 4.04
C LYS A 70 6.37 21.03 5.44
N ASN A 71 6.07 20.26 6.49
CA ASN A 71 6.39 20.56 7.89
C ASN A 71 7.38 19.53 8.46
N SER A 72 8.60 19.53 7.98
CA SER A 72 9.61 18.48 8.13
C SER A 72 9.98 18.07 9.57
N GLY A 73 9.76 18.92 10.59
CA GLY A 73 10.17 18.59 11.97
C GLY A 73 9.37 17.50 12.69
N GLU A 74 8.14 17.19 12.22
CA GLU A 74 7.25 16.23 12.87
C GLU A 74 6.66 15.19 11.89
N LEU A 75 7.16 15.14 10.67
CA LEU A 75 6.58 14.32 9.61
C LEU A 75 6.45 12.86 10.04
N LEU A 76 7.55 12.25 10.49
CA LEU A 76 7.56 10.84 10.89
C LEU A 76 6.47 10.54 11.94
N ALA A 77 6.43 11.32 13.03
CA ALA A 77 5.49 11.08 14.11
C ALA A 77 4.03 11.29 13.69
N ARG A 78 3.74 12.34 12.93
CA ARG A 78 2.37 12.67 12.51
C ARG A 78 1.86 11.71 11.44
N ALA A 79 2.69 11.39 10.44
CA ALA A 79 2.34 10.47 9.38
C ALA A 79 2.16 9.04 9.90
N SER A 80 3.07 8.54 10.76
CA SER A 80 2.92 7.22 11.38
C SER A 80 1.65 7.11 12.21
N ARG A 81 1.30 8.14 13.01
CA ARG A 81 0.04 8.15 13.76
C ARG A 81 -1.19 8.19 12.84
N ALA A 82 -1.12 8.88 11.70
CA ALA A 82 -2.20 8.91 10.74
C ALA A 82 -2.40 7.53 10.10
N VAL A 83 -1.33 6.88 9.64
CA VAL A 83 -1.36 5.51 9.11
C VAL A 83 -1.89 4.54 10.17
N ALA A 84 -1.37 4.59 11.39
CA ALA A 84 -1.80 3.73 12.49
C ALA A 84 -3.30 3.82 12.78
N ALA A 85 -3.84 5.02 12.77
CA ALA A 85 -5.25 5.23 13.08
C ALA A 85 -6.17 4.65 12.01
N GLU A 86 -5.82 4.77 10.73
CA GLU A 86 -6.60 4.17 9.64
C GLU A 86 -6.43 2.64 9.60
N LEU A 87 -5.22 2.15 9.86
CA LEU A 87 -4.96 0.72 9.93
C LEU A 87 -5.74 0.04 11.07
N ARG A 88 -5.81 0.65 12.26
CA ARG A 88 -6.65 0.16 13.37
C ARG A 88 -8.12 0.03 12.97
N LEU A 89 -8.66 1.00 12.25
CA LEU A 89 -10.05 0.98 11.78
C LEU A 89 -10.32 -0.17 10.79
N LEU A 90 -9.31 -0.57 10.01
CA LEU A 90 -9.41 -1.71 9.11
C LEU A 90 -9.27 -3.04 9.85
N LEU A 91 -8.27 -3.17 10.74
CA LEU A 91 -7.97 -4.40 11.48
C LEU A 91 -9.11 -4.79 12.45
N GLY A 92 -9.78 -3.80 13.04
CA GLY A 92 -10.78 -4.04 14.11
C GLY A 92 -10.14 -4.49 15.43
N GLU A 93 -11.01 -4.79 16.43
CA GLU A 93 -10.57 -5.06 17.82
C GLU A 93 -10.10 -6.49 18.09
N HIS A 94 -10.29 -7.41 17.16
CA HIS A 94 -10.09 -8.85 17.40
C HIS A 94 -8.78 -9.42 16.86
N THR A 95 -7.92 -8.60 16.29
CA THR A 95 -6.62 -9.03 15.76
C THR A 95 -5.61 -9.17 16.89
N ARG A 96 -5.24 -10.42 17.24
CA ARG A 96 -4.35 -10.76 18.38
C ARG A 96 -2.96 -11.18 17.96
N GLY A 97 -2.74 -11.53 16.68
CA GLY A 97 -1.43 -11.93 16.14
C GLY A 97 -1.33 -11.62 14.68
N VAL A 98 -0.22 -11.05 14.24
CA VAL A 98 -0.06 -10.56 12.86
C VAL A 98 1.23 -11.09 12.25
N LEU A 99 1.15 -11.47 10.97
CA LEU A 99 2.31 -11.67 10.11
C LEU A 99 2.43 -10.46 9.17
N VAL A 100 3.50 -9.68 9.30
CA VAL A 100 3.83 -8.58 8.40
C VAL A 100 4.68 -9.12 7.26
N ALA A 101 4.24 -8.89 6.02
CA ALA A 101 4.91 -9.34 4.81
C ALA A 101 5.42 -8.13 4.01
N GLY A 102 6.73 -7.93 3.95
CA GLY A 102 7.36 -6.92 3.10
C GLY A 102 7.60 -7.48 1.70
N LEU A 103 6.78 -7.10 0.72
CA LEU A 103 6.85 -7.56 -0.66
C LEU A 103 7.79 -6.68 -1.49
N GLY A 104 8.31 -7.23 -2.57
CA GLY A 104 9.16 -6.52 -3.52
C GLY A 104 10.63 -6.91 -3.43
N ASN A 105 11.42 -6.22 -4.24
CA ASN A 105 12.86 -6.46 -4.39
C ASN A 105 13.68 -5.41 -3.62
N ALA A 106 14.29 -5.81 -2.51
CA ALA A 106 15.14 -4.93 -1.70
C ALA A 106 16.32 -4.30 -2.47
N GLY A 107 16.77 -4.94 -3.56
CA GLY A 107 17.84 -4.44 -4.42
C GLY A 107 17.39 -3.44 -5.51
N MET A 108 16.08 -3.16 -5.63
CA MET A 108 15.52 -2.23 -6.60
C MET A 108 14.76 -1.14 -5.84
N THR A 109 15.32 0.06 -5.73
CA THR A 109 14.77 1.10 -4.84
C THR A 109 13.28 1.35 -5.00
N PRO A 110 12.69 1.53 -6.20
CA PRO A 110 11.25 1.75 -6.33
C PRO A 110 10.39 0.57 -5.85
N ASP A 111 10.95 -0.63 -5.78
CA ASP A 111 10.28 -1.87 -5.34
C ASP A 111 10.66 -2.29 -3.91
N ALA A 112 11.47 -1.47 -3.22
CA ALA A 112 12.05 -1.83 -1.92
C ALA A 112 11.20 -1.39 -0.73
N ILE A 113 10.06 -0.72 -0.93
CA ILE A 113 9.26 -0.16 0.18
C ILE A 113 8.81 -1.25 1.16
N GLY A 114 8.36 -2.41 0.67
CA GLY A 114 7.92 -3.51 1.52
C GLY A 114 9.04 -4.06 2.41
N PRO A 115 10.17 -4.55 1.84
CA PRO A 115 11.30 -5.03 2.64
C PRO A 115 11.84 -3.98 3.61
N LYS A 116 11.98 -2.73 3.17
CA LYS A 116 12.49 -1.65 4.02
C LYS A 116 11.52 -1.25 5.15
N SER A 117 10.21 -1.28 4.90
CA SER A 117 9.23 -1.07 5.97
C SER A 117 9.26 -2.19 7.01
N ALA A 118 9.46 -3.42 6.55
CA ALA A 118 9.58 -4.58 7.42
C ALA A 118 10.77 -4.49 8.41
N GLU A 119 11.87 -3.83 8.02
CA GLU A 119 13.02 -3.54 8.89
C GLU A 119 12.67 -2.61 10.07
N HIS A 120 11.57 -1.86 9.96
CA HIS A 120 11.08 -0.91 10.96
C HIS A 120 9.81 -1.39 11.68
N VAL A 121 9.58 -2.70 11.76
CA VAL A 121 8.48 -3.31 12.49
C VAL A 121 9.01 -4.09 13.70
N LEU A 122 8.46 -3.84 14.86
CA LEU A 122 8.81 -4.55 16.11
C LEU A 122 8.36 -6.02 16.04
N VAL A 123 9.31 -6.92 16.07
CA VAL A 123 9.05 -8.37 16.11
C VAL A 123 8.86 -8.80 17.55
N THR A 124 7.67 -9.23 17.92
CA THR A 124 7.29 -9.47 19.31
C THR A 124 6.77 -10.89 19.57
N ARG A 125 6.52 -11.69 18.52
CA ARG A 125 5.97 -13.04 18.71
C ARG A 125 6.82 -13.95 19.59
N HIS A 126 8.15 -13.88 19.47
CA HIS A 126 9.07 -14.69 20.27
C HIS A 126 9.15 -14.25 21.74
N LEU A 127 8.68 -13.05 22.07
CA LEU A 127 8.71 -12.48 23.44
C LEU A 127 7.47 -12.83 24.25
N GLN A 128 6.49 -13.54 23.69
CA GLN A 128 5.20 -13.79 24.35
C GLN A 128 5.29 -14.62 25.63
N GLN A 129 6.37 -15.39 25.81
CA GLN A 129 6.61 -16.18 27.01
C GLN A 129 7.52 -15.48 28.04
N GLU A 130 8.03 -14.31 27.68
CA GLU A 130 8.90 -13.53 28.56
C GLU A 130 8.08 -12.60 29.46
N ASP A 131 8.51 -12.48 30.73
CA ASP A 131 7.87 -11.61 31.70
C ASP A 131 7.87 -10.15 31.23
N GLY A 132 6.71 -9.50 31.32
CA GLY A 132 6.53 -8.09 30.93
C GLY A 132 6.15 -7.85 29.47
N PHE A 133 6.19 -8.86 28.60
CA PHE A 133 5.86 -8.71 27.17
C PHE A 133 4.49 -9.27 26.77
N SER A 134 3.76 -9.89 27.70
CA SER A 134 2.45 -10.51 27.42
C SER A 134 1.36 -9.54 26.95
N SER A 135 1.52 -8.24 27.17
CA SER A 135 0.59 -7.20 26.71
C SER A 135 0.81 -6.80 25.22
N LEU A 136 1.94 -7.17 24.65
CA LEU A 136 2.23 -6.87 23.25
C LEU A 136 1.47 -7.80 22.31
N CYS A 137 1.00 -7.26 21.19
CA CYS A 137 0.49 -8.06 20.08
C CYS A 137 1.63 -8.91 19.50
N PRO A 138 1.47 -10.24 19.34
CA PRO A 138 2.46 -11.09 18.68
C PRO A 138 2.63 -10.71 17.21
N VAL A 139 3.78 -10.18 16.84
CA VAL A 139 4.11 -9.80 15.46
C VAL A 139 5.27 -10.64 14.97
N SER A 140 5.09 -11.25 13.80
CA SER A 140 6.12 -11.88 12.99
C SER A 140 6.35 -11.08 11.72
N VAL A 141 7.56 -11.08 11.19
CA VAL A 141 7.91 -10.36 9.96
C VAL A 141 8.55 -11.33 8.97
N LEU A 142 8.19 -11.20 7.70
CA LEU A 142 8.77 -11.98 6.60
C LEU A 142 8.93 -11.11 5.36
N THR A 143 10.10 -11.16 4.73
CA THR A 143 10.38 -10.59 3.41
C THR A 143 10.64 -11.73 2.42
N PRO A 144 9.61 -12.18 1.65
CA PRO A 144 9.72 -13.38 0.82
C PRO A 144 10.64 -13.22 -0.40
N GLY A 145 11.00 -11.97 -0.74
CA GLY A 145 11.68 -11.65 -1.99
C GLY A 145 10.77 -11.75 -3.20
N VAL A 146 11.34 -11.73 -4.38
CA VAL A 146 10.62 -11.82 -5.67
C VAL A 146 10.94 -13.12 -6.39
N LEU A 147 10.01 -13.60 -7.21
CA LEU A 147 10.15 -14.85 -7.98
C LEU A 147 11.47 -14.94 -8.76
N GLY A 148 11.90 -13.83 -9.38
CA GLY A 148 13.14 -13.79 -10.16
C GLY A 148 14.42 -14.00 -9.33
N GLN A 149 14.37 -13.81 -8.01
CA GLN A 149 15.50 -14.03 -7.08
C GLN A 149 15.42 -15.38 -6.40
N THR A 150 14.23 -15.82 -6.05
CA THR A 150 14.01 -16.99 -5.17
C THR A 150 13.57 -18.24 -5.93
N GLY A 151 12.98 -18.09 -7.10
CA GLY A 151 12.29 -19.16 -7.84
C GLY A 151 10.97 -19.61 -7.20
N ILE A 152 10.49 -18.89 -6.16
CA ILE A 152 9.29 -19.22 -5.38
C ILE A 152 8.35 -18.02 -5.41
N GLU A 153 7.07 -18.25 -5.64
CA GLU A 153 6.06 -17.19 -5.51
C GLU A 153 5.95 -16.72 -4.06
N ALA A 154 5.83 -15.40 -3.86
CA ALA A 154 5.65 -14.82 -2.53
C ALA A 154 4.45 -15.44 -1.79
N MET A 155 3.37 -15.75 -2.52
CA MET A 155 2.18 -16.39 -1.97
C MET A 155 2.50 -17.79 -1.39
N GLU A 156 3.35 -18.59 -2.05
CA GLU A 156 3.73 -19.92 -1.57
C GLU A 156 4.53 -19.84 -0.28
N THR A 157 5.49 -18.94 -0.23
CA THR A 157 6.32 -18.67 0.96
C THR A 157 5.44 -18.20 2.13
N LEU A 158 4.56 -17.23 1.88
CA LEU A 158 3.67 -16.69 2.90
C LEU A 158 2.64 -17.71 3.39
N ARG A 159 2.11 -18.55 2.51
CA ARG A 159 1.20 -19.64 2.89
C ARG A 159 1.88 -20.66 3.82
N GLY A 160 3.15 -20.94 3.56
CA GLY A 160 3.97 -21.75 4.47
C GLY A 160 4.14 -21.10 5.85
N ALA A 161 4.47 -19.82 5.87
CA ALA A 161 4.62 -19.04 7.09
C ALA A 161 3.31 -18.92 7.87
N VAL A 162 2.17 -18.63 7.22
CA VAL A 162 0.85 -18.57 7.85
C VAL A 162 0.50 -19.88 8.53
N ARG A 163 0.77 -21.04 7.90
CA ARG A 163 0.53 -22.35 8.50
C ARG A 163 1.39 -22.59 9.74
N ALA A 164 2.64 -22.11 9.75
CA ALA A 164 3.55 -22.29 10.87
C ALA A 164 3.30 -21.32 12.02
N VAL A 165 2.98 -20.05 11.70
CA VAL A 165 2.82 -18.96 12.66
C VAL A 165 1.41 -18.91 13.21
N GLN A 166 0.40 -19.26 12.41
CA GLN A 166 -1.03 -19.18 12.68
C GLN A 166 -1.48 -17.78 13.13
N PRO A 167 -1.18 -16.73 12.34
CA PRO A 167 -1.61 -15.38 12.67
C PRO A 167 -3.12 -15.22 12.43
N ASP A 168 -3.74 -14.26 13.11
CA ASP A 168 -5.13 -13.88 12.85
C ASP A 168 -5.27 -13.09 11.54
N ALA A 169 -4.21 -12.40 11.14
CA ALA A 169 -4.17 -11.60 9.91
C ALA A 169 -2.76 -11.48 9.33
N VAL A 170 -2.71 -11.18 8.03
CA VAL A 170 -1.50 -10.76 7.32
C VAL A 170 -1.61 -9.27 6.99
N ILE A 171 -0.54 -8.50 7.22
CA ILE A 171 -0.36 -7.16 6.68
C ILE A 171 0.69 -7.25 5.57
N ALA A 172 0.29 -7.06 4.32
CA ALA A 172 1.18 -7.07 3.17
C ALA A 172 1.55 -5.65 2.76
N ILE A 173 2.85 -5.37 2.64
CA ILE A 173 3.37 -4.05 2.25
C ILE A 173 3.99 -4.19 0.87
N ASP A 174 3.60 -3.32 -0.10
CA ASP A 174 4.08 -3.38 -1.48
C ASP A 174 4.21 -2.00 -2.12
N ALA A 175 5.02 -1.93 -3.17
CA ALA A 175 5.10 -0.78 -4.06
C ALA A 175 3.89 -0.76 -5.01
N LEU A 176 3.33 0.41 -5.23
CA LEU A 176 2.21 0.62 -6.14
C LEU A 176 2.62 1.49 -7.33
N ALA A 177 1.90 1.36 -8.43
CA ALA A 177 1.90 2.33 -9.50
C ALA A 177 0.77 3.34 -9.30
N SER A 178 1.06 4.63 -9.44
CA SER A 178 0.05 5.69 -9.53
C SER A 178 -0.10 6.17 -10.97
N ARG A 179 -1.21 6.83 -11.26
CA ARG A 179 -1.39 7.59 -12.49
C ARG A 179 -0.65 8.93 -12.38
N SER A 180 -0.86 9.64 -11.29
CA SER A 180 -0.38 11.01 -11.12
C SER A 180 0.99 11.07 -10.44
N LEU A 181 1.90 11.88 -11.01
CA LEU A 181 3.19 12.21 -10.39
C LEU A 181 3.04 12.85 -9.02
N ALA A 182 1.99 13.63 -8.79
CA ALA A 182 1.74 14.31 -7.51
C ALA A 182 1.52 13.33 -6.35
N ARG A 183 1.20 12.07 -6.64
CA ARG A 183 0.97 11.02 -5.63
C ARG A 183 2.19 10.14 -5.39
N LEU A 184 3.24 10.26 -6.22
CA LEU A 184 4.48 9.49 -6.03
C LEU A 184 5.12 9.85 -4.68
N CYS A 185 5.34 8.82 -3.87
CA CYS A 185 5.99 8.95 -2.56
C CYS A 185 5.35 9.99 -1.62
N THR A 186 4.09 10.36 -1.88
CA THR A 186 3.32 11.30 -1.06
C THR A 186 2.06 10.69 -0.48
N SER A 187 1.70 9.48 -0.93
CA SER A 187 0.47 8.81 -0.54
C SER A 187 0.73 7.42 0.02
N VAL A 188 -0.15 6.97 0.91
CA VAL A 188 -0.20 5.59 1.41
C VAL A 188 -1.62 5.08 1.26
N GLN A 189 -1.82 3.96 0.57
CA GLN A 189 -3.12 3.29 0.45
C GLN A 189 -3.19 2.08 1.37
N LEU A 190 -4.25 1.98 2.15
CA LEU A 190 -4.59 0.82 2.97
C LEU A 190 -5.81 0.13 2.35
N SER A 191 -5.89 -1.20 2.41
CA SER A 191 -7.10 -1.94 2.03
C SER A 191 -7.31 -3.21 2.84
N ASP A 192 -8.56 -3.69 2.89
CA ASP A 192 -8.95 -4.98 3.49
C ASP A 192 -9.20 -6.09 2.46
N THR A 193 -8.81 -5.85 1.21
CA THR A 193 -9.03 -6.76 0.08
C THR A 193 -7.82 -7.63 -0.27
N GLY A 194 -6.71 -7.43 0.44
CA GLY A 194 -5.43 -8.00 0.03
C GLY A 194 -4.76 -7.23 -1.11
N ILE A 195 -3.82 -7.86 -1.78
CA ILE A 195 -3.02 -7.26 -2.85
C ILE A 195 -2.64 -8.27 -3.92
N VAL A 196 -2.50 -7.80 -5.15
CA VAL A 196 -1.90 -8.57 -6.26
C VAL A 196 -0.52 -7.99 -6.53
N PRO A 197 0.58 -8.63 -6.08
CA PRO A 197 1.91 -8.09 -6.26
C PRO A 197 2.24 -7.87 -7.73
N GLY A 198 2.85 -6.73 -8.06
CA GLY A 198 3.27 -6.41 -9.42
C GLY A 198 2.14 -6.06 -10.39
N SER A 199 0.89 -5.91 -9.94
CA SER A 199 -0.24 -5.55 -10.82
C SER A 199 -0.02 -4.23 -11.56
N GLY A 200 0.51 -3.23 -10.87
CA GLY A 200 0.77 -1.91 -11.43
C GLY A 200 1.85 -1.86 -12.52
N VAL A 201 2.72 -2.87 -12.57
CA VAL A 201 3.76 -2.97 -13.60
C VAL A 201 3.45 -4.06 -14.64
N GLY A 202 2.20 -4.57 -14.67
CA GLY A 202 1.77 -5.60 -15.62
C GLY A 202 2.30 -7.00 -15.34
N ASN A 203 2.90 -7.21 -14.18
CA ASN A 203 3.49 -8.48 -13.77
C ASN A 203 2.56 -9.18 -12.79
N HIS A 204 1.45 -9.74 -13.31
CA HIS A 204 0.42 -10.39 -12.49
C HIS A 204 0.98 -11.62 -11.77
N ARG A 205 1.11 -11.53 -10.45
CA ARG A 205 1.47 -12.61 -9.55
C ARG A 205 0.24 -13.20 -8.88
N CYS A 206 0.43 -14.30 -8.15
CA CYS A 206 -0.65 -14.85 -7.35
C CYS A 206 -1.14 -13.83 -6.32
N PRO A 207 -2.46 -13.56 -6.23
CA PRO A 207 -3.00 -12.62 -5.27
C PRO A 207 -2.76 -13.10 -3.83
N LEU A 208 -2.49 -12.15 -2.95
CA LEU A 208 -2.46 -12.34 -1.51
C LEU A 208 -3.80 -11.85 -0.96
N SER A 209 -4.68 -12.77 -0.64
CA SER A 209 -6.03 -12.51 -0.17
C SER A 209 -6.43 -13.55 0.88
N ARG A 210 -7.59 -13.36 1.49
CA ARG A 210 -8.16 -14.34 2.41
C ARG A 210 -8.33 -15.72 1.75
N ASP A 211 -8.71 -15.74 0.47
CA ASP A 211 -8.94 -16.99 -0.27
C ASP A 211 -7.66 -17.79 -0.50
N THR A 212 -6.53 -17.10 -0.70
CA THR A 212 -5.24 -17.74 -0.99
C THR A 212 -4.45 -18.11 0.26
N LEU A 213 -4.56 -17.32 1.33
CA LEU A 213 -3.80 -17.50 2.58
C LEU A 213 -4.62 -18.11 3.71
N GLY A 214 -5.97 -18.11 3.63
CA GLY A 214 -6.87 -18.65 4.65
C GLY A 214 -7.12 -17.73 5.85
N VAL A 215 -6.47 -16.57 5.89
CA VAL A 215 -6.63 -15.52 6.91
C VAL A 215 -6.86 -14.16 6.24
N PRO A 216 -7.51 -13.19 6.91
CA PRO A 216 -7.63 -11.84 6.39
C PRO A 216 -6.28 -11.26 5.97
N VAL A 217 -6.25 -10.56 4.82
CA VAL A 217 -5.06 -9.88 4.31
C VAL A 217 -5.37 -8.40 4.17
N TYR A 218 -4.65 -7.60 4.91
CA TYR A 218 -4.67 -6.14 4.79
C TYR A 218 -3.46 -5.69 3.99
N ALA A 219 -3.66 -4.78 3.05
CA ALA A 219 -2.56 -4.27 2.25
C ALA A 219 -2.21 -2.83 2.65
N ILE A 220 -0.92 -2.54 2.62
CA ILE A 220 -0.36 -1.19 2.71
C ILE A 220 0.45 -0.97 1.44
N GLY A 221 0.01 -0.06 0.60
CA GLY A 221 0.68 0.24 -0.65
C GLY A 221 1.18 1.67 -0.71
N VAL A 222 2.37 1.85 -1.26
CA VAL A 222 2.96 3.17 -1.47
C VAL A 222 3.25 3.35 -2.96
N PRO A 223 2.69 4.38 -3.62
CA PRO A 223 2.99 4.65 -5.02
C PRO A 223 4.43 5.15 -5.16
N THR A 224 5.25 4.39 -5.88
CA THR A 224 6.67 4.65 -6.08
C THR A 224 7.02 4.85 -7.54
N VAL A 225 6.14 4.47 -8.46
CA VAL A 225 6.33 4.57 -9.90
C VAL A 225 5.07 5.04 -10.61
N VAL A 226 5.26 5.65 -11.79
CA VAL A 226 4.22 5.92 -12.79
C VAL A 226 4.65 5.25 -14.10
N ASP A 227 3.72 4.63 -14.78
CA ASP A 227 3.92 4.11 -16.13
C ASP A 227 4.15 5.26 -17.12
N ALA A 228 5.18 5.16 -17.97
CA ALA A 228 5.57 6.26 -18.87
C ALA A 228 4.49 6.62 -19.88
N ALA A 229 3.72 5.64 -20.38
CA ALA A 229 2.61 5.89 -21.29
C ALA A 229 1.48 6.64 -20.56
N THR A 230 1.17 6.22 -19.34
CA THR A 230 0.20 6.89 -18.45
C THR A 230 0.61 8.34 -18.18
N LEU A 231 1.88 8.57 -17.83
CA LEU A 231 2.42 9.91 -17.61
C LEU A 231 2.31 10.78 -18.86
N THR A 232 2.63 10.22 -20.03
CA THR A 232 2.55 10.97 -21.30
C THR A 232 1.12 11.40 -21.59
N LEU A 233 0.14 10.52 -21.37
CA LEU A 233 -1.28 10.85 -21.54
C LEU A 233 -1.73 11.96 -20.58
N ASP A 234 -1.34 11.90 -19.31
CA ASP A 234 -1.65 12.93 -18.31
C ASP A 234 -1.11 14.31 -18.74
N VAL A 235 0.15 14.38 -19.16
CA VAL A 235 0.78 15.63 -19.63
C VAL A 235 0.09 16.18 -20.88
N LEU A 236 -0.32 15.31 -21.81
CA LEU A 236 -1.03 15.72 -23.02
C LEU A 236 -2.44 16.23 -22.71
N GLU A 237 -3.16 15.59 -21.79
CA GLU A 237 -4.47 16.08 -21.31
C GLU A 237 -4.35 17.46 -20.65
N GLU A 238 -3.37 17.66 -19.76
CA GLU A 238 -3.10 18.95 -19.13
C GLU A 238 -2.75 20.06 -20.15
N ALA A 239 -2.08 19.68 -21.27
CA ALA A 239 -1.77 20.57 -22.37
C ALA A 239 -2.95 20.81 -23.32
N GLY A 240 -4.15 20.26 -23.03
CA GLY A 240 -5.35 20.37 -23.87
C GLY A 240 -5.27 19.58 -25.20
N LYS A 241 -4.39 18.59 -25.29
CA LYS A 241 -4.19 17.72 -26.45
C LYS A 241 -4.80 16.34 -26.21
N SER A 242 -6.12 16.26 -26.25
CA SER A 242 -6.86 15.00 -25.99
C SER A 242 -6.97 14.07 -27.20
N ASP A 243 -6.57 14.52 -28.40
CA ASP A 243 -6.74 13.77 -29.64
C ASP A 243 -5.59 12.79 -29.95
N VAL A 244 -4.76 12.48 -28.97
CA VAL A 244 -3.64 11.55 -29.19
C VAL A 244 -4.18 10.12 -29.13
N ASP A 245 -3.96 9.36 -30.19
CA ASP A 245 -4.27 7.93 -30.21
C ASP A 245 -3.40 7.22 -29.16
N PRO A 246 -3.99 6.67 -28.09
CA PRO A 246 -3.23 5.92 -27.10
C PRO A 246 -2.42 4.76 -27.71
N ALA A 247 -2.83 4.24 -28.88
CA ALA A 247 -2.06 3.20 -29.58
C ALA A 247 -0.67 3.66 -30.03
N ALA A 248 -0.46 4.97 -30.19
CA ALA A 248 0.85 5.53 -30.51
C ALA A 248 1.87 5.37 -29.36
N LEU A 249 1.39 5.13 -28.14
CA LEU A 249 2.22 4.93 -26.95
C LEU A 249 2.51 3.45 -26.66
N ARG A 250 2.03 2.53 -27.52
CA ARG A 250 2.36 1.11 -27.39
C ARG A 250 3.87 0.89 -27.52
N GLY A 251 4.42 0.07 -26.65
CA GLY A 251 5.86 -0.19 -26.55
C GLY A 251 6.58 0.63 -25.48
N HIS A 252 5.96 1.69 -24.96
CA HIS A 252 6.48 2.45 -23.81
C HIS A 252 5.90 1.97 -22.46
N GLU A 253 5.00 0.99 -22.49
CA GLU A 253 4.31 0.42 -21.33
C GLU A 253 5.22 -0.34 -20.35
N THR A 254 6.47 -0.62 -20.74
CA THR A 254 7.47 -1.29 -19.92
C THR A 254 8.40 -0.31 -19.19
N VAL A 255 8.27 1.00 -19.45
CA VAL A 255 9.10 2.03 -18.83
C VAL A 255 8.36 2.60 -17.64
N MET A 256 9.00 2.50 -16.47
CA MET A 256 8.50 3.08 -15.24
C MET A 256 9.32 4.31 -14.86
N VAL A 257 8.62 5.37 -14.49
CA VAL A 257 9.21 6.64 -14.07
C VAL A 257 9.06 6.79 -12.56
N THR A 258 10.11 7.26 -11.91
CA THR A 258 10.09 7.56 -10.48
C THR A 258 10.75 8.91 -10.19
N THR A 259 10.70 9.36 -8.94
CA THR A 259 11.29 10.62 -8.51
C THR A 259 12.82 10.53 -8.45
N ARG A 260 13.50 11.67 -8.62
CA ARG A 260 14.97 11.75 -8.51
C ARG A 260 15.48 11.32 -7.12
N ASP A 261 14.73 11.67 -6.07
CA ASP A 261 15.13 11.46 -4.67
C ASP A 261 14.49 10.20 -4.07
N ILE A 262 14.17 9.22 -4.92
CA ILE A 262 13.46 7.99 -4.52
C ILE A 262 14.12 7.28 -3.34
N ASP A 263 15.46 7.24 -3.27
CA ASP A 263 16.17 6.57 -2.17
C ASP A 263 15.89 7.19 -0.80
N ALA A 264 15.85 8.53 -0.74
CA ALA A 264 15.53 9.25 0.49
C ALA A 264 14.05 9.08 0.86
N GLN A 265 13.16 9.19 -0.12
CA GLN A 265 11.72 9.05 0.06
C GLN A 265 11.33 7.65 0.54
N ILE A 266 11.93 6.60 -0.05
CA ILE A 266 11.68 5.21 0.39
C ILE A 266 12.15 5.00 1.83
N ARG A 267 13.32 5.50 2.23
CA ARG A 267 13.77 5.41 3.62
C ARG A 267 12.81 6.08 4.60
N GLU A 268 12.31 7.25 4.27
CA GLU A 268 11.37 7.99 5.12
C GLU A 268 10.01 7.30 5.20
N LEU A 269 9.45 6.90 4.05
CA LEU A 269 8.15 6.22 3.99
C LEU A 269 8.19 4.85 4.62
N ALA A 270 9.29 4.11 4.49
CA ALA A 270 9.50 2.83 5.15
C ALA A 270 9.41 2.96 6.69
N ARG A 271 10.02 3.99 7.27
CA ARG A 271 9.88 4.30 8.69
C ARG A 271 8.45 4.70 9.06
N ILE A 272 7.81 5.54 8.25
CA ILE A 272 6.41 5.95 8.48
C ILE A 272 5.49 4.73 8.50
N VAL A 273 5.63 3.82 7.55
CA VAL A 273 4.81 2.61 7.44
C VAL A 273 5.12 1.64 8.59
N GLY A 274 6.38 1.32 8.85
CA GLY A 274 6.77 0.41 9.94
C GLY A 274 6.29 0.91 11.30
N TYR A 275 6.60 2.17 11.64
CA TYR A 275 6.13 2.79 12.90
C TYR A 275 4.61 2.90 12.95
N GLY A 276 3.96 3.13 11.80
CA GLY A 276 2.50 3.13 11.69
C GLY A 276 1.89 1.77 12.03
N ILE A 277 2.51 0.67 11.60
CA ILE A 277 2.11 -0.69 11.94
C ILE A 277 2.28 -0.94 13.45
N ASP A 278 3.44 -0.58 14.02
CA ASP A 278 3.68 -0.77 15.44
C ASP A 278 2.71 0.03 16.31
N LEU A 279 2.49 1.29 15.97
CA LEU A 279 1.49 2.12 16.65
C LEU A 279 0.06 1.60 16.47
N ALA A 280 -0.24 0.88 15.41
CA ALA A 280 -1.55 0.25 15.23
C ALA A 280 -1.71 -1.00 16.09
N LEU A 281 -0.68 -1.82 16.20
CA LEU A 281 -0.73 -3.13 16.82
C LEU A 281 -0.33 -3.14 18.30
N GLN A 282 0.61 -2.27 18.69
CA GLN A 282 1.17 -2.29 20.04
C GLN A 282 0.54 -1.22 20.94
N PRO A 283 0.43 -1.47 22.27
CA PRO A 283 0.03 -0.47 23.24
C PRO A 283 1.19 0.49 23.59
N LEU A 284 1.93 0.94 22.58
CA LEU A 284 3.12 1.79 22.72
C LEU A 284 2.87 3.18 22.16
N SER A 285 3.48 4.18 22.79
CA SER A 285 3.55 5.54 22.27
C SER A 285 4.58 5.65 21.14
N PHE A 286 4.51 6.71 20.34
CA PHE A 286 5.51 7.00 19.30
C PHE A 286 6.93 7.12 19.88
N ALA A 287 7.07 7.69 21.08
CA ALA A 287 8.37 7.86 21.73
C ALA A 287 8.98 6.49 22.10
N GLU A 288 8.17 5.57 22.60
CA GLU A 288 8.59 4.20 22.93
C GLU A 288 8.97 3.40 21.67
N VAL A 289 8.14 3.44 20.63
CA VAL A 289 8.47 2.81 19.33
C VAL A 289 9.78 3.38 18.77
N SER A 290 9.93 4.71 18.79
CA SER A 290 11.14 5.36 18.29
C SER A 290 12.39 5.02 19.10
N ALA A 291 12.26 4.82 20.42
CA ALA A 291 13.38 4.43 21.26
C ALA A 291 13.82 2.97 21.03
N LEU A 292 12.87 2.10 20.65
CA LEU A 292 13.16 0.68 20.38
C LEU A 292 13.77 0.44 19.00
N LEU A 293 13.40 1.24 18.01
CA LEU A 293 13.85 1.08 16.62
C LEU A 293 15.04 1.98 16.22
N GLY A 294 15.41 2.94 17.04
CA GLY A 294 16.60 3.78 16.89
C GLY A 294 16.35 5.02 16.09
#